data_11f18918a6690607d3ad6012a3e5b0c6
#
_entry.id   11f18918a6690607d3ad6012a3e5b0c6
#
_cell.length_a   1.000
_cell.length_b   1.000
_cell.length_c   1.000
_cell.angle_alpha   90.00
_cell.angle_beta   90.00
_cell.angle_gamma   90.00
#
_symmetry.space_group_name_H-M   'P 1'
#
loop_
_entity.id
_entity.type
_entity.pdbx_description
1 polymer ?
#
loop_
_entity_poly.entity_id
_entity_poly.type
_entity_poly.pdbx_seq_one_letter_code
_entity_poly.pdbx_strand_id
1 'polypeptide(L)'
;LLKNITEFKELDSAKTTFISTISHELKTPISAIMMSLQLLEDKRVGTLNEEQEQLSKSIKDSSQRLLEITGELLNMTQVEAGKLQMMPKITKPIELIEYAIKANQVQADKFNIQIEVEYPEEKIGKLFVDSEKIAWVLTNLLSNAIRYSRENGRVVIGAQQEGDQIELYVQDFGKGIDPRYHQSIFDRYFRVPGTKVQGSGLGLSISKDFVEAHGGTLTVESELGKGSRFVIRLRA
;
A
#
# COMPACT_ATOMS: atom_id res chain seq x y z
N LEU A 1 31.61 -4.54 25.11
CA LEU A 1 30.38 -5.06 24.48
C LEU A 1 29.19 -4.16 24.80
N LEU A 2 28.87 -3.84 26.06
CA LEU A 2 27.74 -3.01 26.46
C LEU A 2 27.78 -1.57 25.84
N LYS A 3 28.95 -0.95 25.81
CA LYS A 3 29.13 0.41 25.26
C LYS A 3 28.80 0.48 23.77
N ASN A 4 29.20 -0.52 22.98
CA ASN A 4 28.85 -0.59 21.53
C ASN A 4 27.34 -0.80 21.28
N ILE A 5 26.64 -1.49 22.19
CA ILE A 5 25.18 -1.71 22.06
C ILE A 5 24.42 -0.40 22.33
N THR A 6 24.91 0.41 23.28
CA THR A 6 24.28 1.71 23.60
C THR A 6 24.45 2.70 22.45
N GLU A 7 25.67 2.85 21.92
CA GLU A 7 25.93 3.72 20.76
C GLU A 7 25.12 3.31 19.51
N PHE A 8 24.99 2.00 19.27
CA PHE A 8 24.17 1.48 18.16
C PHE A 8 22.68 1.81 18.35
N LYS A 9 22.14 1.64 19.57
CA LYS A 9 20.74 1.97 19.88
C LYS A 9 20.47 3.48 19.80
N GLU A 10 21.42 4.31 20.24
CA GLU A 10 21.30 5.77 20.13
C GLU A 10 21.30 6.22 18.68
N LEU A 11 22.17 5.66 17.84
CA LEU A 11 22.22 5.96 16.41
C LEU A 11 20.92 5.55 15.70
N ASP A 12 20.39 4.36 16.01
CA ASP A 12 19.16 3.85 15.42
C ASP A 12 17.93 4.67 15.86
N SER A 13 17.89 5.07 17.13
CA SER A 13 16.85 5.97 17.64
C SER A 13 16.94 7.38 17.02
N ALA A 14 18.14 7.91 16.84
CA ALA A 14 18.37 9.19 16.18
C ALA A 14 17.95 9.14 14.70
N LYS A 15 18.30 8.07 13.99
CA LYS A 15 17.87 7.82 12.60
C LYS A 15 16.35 7.81 12.47
N THR A 16 15.66 7.08 13.35
CA THR A 16 14.18 6.97 13.35
C THR A 16 13.53 8.32 13.62
N THR A 17 14.03 9.06 14.62
CA THR A 17 13.52 10.39 14.96
C THR A 17 13.75 11.37 13.82
N PHE A 18 14.92 11.36 13.20
CA PHE A 18 15.25 12.19 12.05
C PHE A 18 14.31 11.95 10.86
N ILE A 19 14.09 10.68 10.49
CA ILE A 19 13.20 10.33 9.36
C ILE A 19 11.75 10.71 9.67
N SER A 20 11.30 10.48 10.92
CA SER A 20 9.96 10.89 11.35
C SER A 20 9.77 12.40 11.24
N THR A 21 10.75 13.18 11.72
CA THR A 21 10.72 14.63 11.63
C THR A 21 10.69 15.11 10.19
N ILE A 22 11.59 14.59 9.33
CA ILE A 22 11.63 14.95 7.91
C ILE A 22 10.31 14.60 7.21
N SER A 23 9.72 13.44 7.50
CA SER A 23 8.44 13.04 6.90
C SER A 23 7.33 14.02 7.26
N HIS A 24 7.28 14.50 8.51
CA HIS A 24 6.33 15.53 8.93
C HIS A 24 6.61 16.89 8.26
N GLU A 25 7.88 17.31 8.23
CA GLU A 25 8.29 18.57 7.63
C GLU A 25 8.09 18.62 6.10
N LEU A 26 8.15 17.46 5.43
CA LEU A 26 7.84 17.34 4.00
C LEU A 26 6.35 17.28 3.73
N LYS A 27 5.55 16.66 4.60
CA LYS A 27 4.11 16.54 4.41
C LYS A 27 3.41 17.90 4.34
N THR A 28 3.81 18.84 5.18
CA THR A 28 3.21 20.17 5.26
C THR A 28 3.35 20.97 3.96
N PRO A 29 4.56 21.19 3.39
CA PRO A 29 4.73 21.94 2.14
C PRO A 29 4.10 21.21 0.95
N ILE A 30 4.16 19.88 0.89
CA ILE A 30 3.52 19.12 -0.19
C ILE A 30 2.00 19.26 -0.13
N SER A 31 1.40 19.23 1.07
CA SER A 31 -0.04 19.45 1.23
C SER A 31 -0.44 20.88 0.83
N ALA A 32 0.41 21.88 1.08
CA ALA A 32 0.18 23.25 0.63
C ALA A 32 0.24 23.35 -0.91
N ILE A 33 1.18 22.65 -1.57
CA ILE A 33 1.24 22.56 -3.03
C ILE A 33 -0.04 21.95 -3.59
N MET A 34 -0.51 20.83 -3.01
CA MET A 34 -1.76 20.16 -3.43
C MET A 34 -2.97 21.08 -3.28
N MET A 35 -3.06 21.82 -2.17
CA MET A 35 -4.14 22.78 -1.94
C MET A 35 -4.09 23.94 -2.94
N SER A 36 -2.90 24.45 -3.25
CA SER A 36 -2.71 25.51 -4.25
C SER A 36 -3.13 25.06 -5.65
N LEU A 37 -2.81 23.81 -6.03
CA LEU A 37 -3.24 23.23 -7.29
C LEU A 37 -4.76 23.06 -7.34
N GLN A 38 -5.38 22.61 -6.25
CA GLN A 38 -6.83 22.48 -6.17
C GLN A 38 -7.55 23.84 -6.35
N LEU A 39 -6.98 24.91 -5.78
CA LEU A 39 -7.49 26.27 -6.00
C LEU A 39 -7.28 26.73 -7.42
N LEU A 40 -6.12 26.42 -8.02
CA LEU A 40 -5.81 26.77 -9.41
C LEU A 40 -6.74 26.07 -10.42
N GLU A 41 -7.14 24.83 -10.12
CA GLU A 41 -8.09 24.01 -10.90
C GLU A 41 -9.56 24.46 -10.70
N ASP A 42 -9.86 25.32 -9.72
CA ASP A 42 -11.21 25.81 -9.45
C ASP A 42 -11.62 26.85 -10.49
N LYS A 43 -12.68 26.57 -11.24
CA LYS A 43 -13.23 27.44 -12.29
C LYS A 43 -13.57 28.86 -11.82
N ARG A 44 -13.76 29.05 -10.51
CA ARG A 44 -14.02 30.38 -9.92
C ARG A 44 -12.78 31.27 -9.90
N VAL A 45 -11.59 30.68 -9.94
CA VAL A 45 -10.30 31.43 -10.01
C VAL A 45 -9.96 31.78 -11.46
N GLY A 46 -10.34 30.94 -12.41
CA GLY A 46 -10.12 31.13 -13.82
C GLY A 46 -10.17 29.82 -14.59
N THR A 47 -9.97 29.88 -15.90
CA THR A 47 -9.86 28.70 -16.76
C THR A 47 -8.40 28.51 -17.17
N LEU A 48 -7.90 27.31 -16.95
CA LEU A 48 -6.56 26.91 -17.43
C LEU A 48 -6.65 26.60 -18.93
N ASN A 49 -5.58 26.91 -19.67
CA ASN A 49 -5.41 26.38 -21.02
C ASN A 49 -4.91 24.92 -20.96
N GLU A 50 -4.92 24.22 -22.09
CA GLU A 50 -4.55 22.80 -22.17
C GLU A 50 -3.14 22.50 -21.61
N GLU A 51 -2.17 23.38 -21.89
CA GLU A 51 -0.80 23.23 -21.40
C GLU A 51 -0.71 23.43 -19.88
N GLN A 52 -1.44 24.42 -19.34
CA GLN A 52 -1.54 24.66 -17.91
C GLN A 52 -2.23 23.49 -17.18
N GLU A 53 -3.26 22.89 -17.76
CA GLU A 53 -3.92 21.70 -17.20
C GLU A 53 -2.97 20.50 -17.15
N GLN A 54 -2.16 20.29 -18.19
CA GLN A 54 -1.17 19.22 -18.22
C GLN A 54 -0.06 19.45 -17.17
N LEU A 55 0.42 20.68 -17.01
CA LEU A 55 1.40 21.03 -16.00
C LEU A 55 0.85 20.86 -14.58
N SER A 56 -0.38 21.35 -14.33
CA SER A 56 -1.07 21.18 -13.04
C SER A 56 -1.18 19.71 -12.67
N LYS A 57 -1.63 18.88 -13.62
CA LYS A 57 -1.74 17.44 -13.43
C LYS A 57 -0.38 16.78 -13.12
N SER A 58 0.69 17.18 -13.83
CA SER A 58 2.02 16.64 -13.60
C SER A 58 2.56 16.98 -12.20
N ILE A 59 2.32 18.22 -11.74
CA ILE A 59 2.71 18.65 -10.39
C ILE A 59 1.89 17.89 -9.34
N LYS A 60 0.60 17.71 -9.56
CA LYS A 60 -0.30 16.97 -8.67
C LYS A 60 0.13 15.51 -8.52
N ASP A 61 0.38 14.82 -9.65
CA ASP A 61 0.83 13.43 -9.67
C ASP A 61 2.19 13.28 -8.94
N SER A 62 3.10 14.23 -9.13
CA SER A 62 4.42 14.24 -8.46
C SER A 62 4.31 14.51 -6.95
N SER A 63 3.45 15.46 -6.55
CA SER A 63 3.21 15.79 -5.14
C SER A 63 2.54 14.64 -4.40
N GLN A 64 1.55 14.00 -5.01
CA GLN A 64 0.90 12.82 -4.47
C GLN A 64 1.91 11.69 -4.23
N ARG A 65 2.78 11.46 -5.20
CA ARG A 65 3.84 10.44 -5.08
C ARG A 65 4.82 10.73 -3.95
N LEU A 66 5.20 12.00 -3.75
CA LEU A 66 6.06 12.39 -2.62
C LEU A 66 5.38 12.10 -1.27
N LEU A 67 4.08 12.38 -1.15
CA LEU A 67 3.32 12.03 0.06
C LEU A 67 3.29 10.53 0.32
N GLU A 68 3.11 9.71 -0.71
CA GLU A 68 3.14 8.26 -0.60
C GLU A 68 4.52 7.76 -0.10
N ILE A 69 5.61 8.21 -0.74
CA ILE A 69 6.97 7.82 -0.36
C ILE A 69 7.31 8.27 1.07
N THR A 70 6.94 9.47 1.47
CA THR A 70 7.18 9.95 2.85
C THR A 70 6.41 9.15 3.87
N GLY A 71 5.17 8.74 3.56
CA GLY A 71 4.35 7.86 4.41
C GLY A 71 4.96 6.46 4.53
N GLU A 72 5.40 5.87 3.43
CA GLU A 72 6.07 4.57 3.43
C GLU A 72 7.37 4.61 4.24
N LEU A 73 8.19 5.65 4.08
CA LEU A 73 9.43 5.81 4.82
C LEU A 73 9.18 5.92 6.33
N LEU A 74 8.14 6.65 6.74
CA LEU A 74 7.75 6.76 8.14
C LEU A 74 7.31 5.41 8.71
N ASN A 75 6.45 4.68 7.99
CA ASN A 75 6.00 3.34 8.40
C ASN A 75 7.19 2.38 8.55
N MET A 76 8.10 2.36 7.56
CA MET A 76 9.30 1.53 7.60
C MET A 76 10.15 1.81 8.85
N THR A 77 10.36 3.08 9.19
CA THR A 77 11.19 3.45 10.34
C THR A 77 10.55 3.11 11.68
N GLN A 78 9.21 3.19 11.77
CA GLN A 78 8.48 2.75 12.97
C GLN A 78 8.62 1.24 13.21
N VAL A 79 8.55 0.46 12.12
CA VAL A 79 8.78 -1.00 12.17
C VAL A 79 10.22 -1.31 12.58
N GLU A 80 11.23 -0.71 11.92
CA GLU A 80 12.65 -0.94 12.25
C GLU A 80 12.99 -0.62 13.70
N ALA A 81 12.45 0.45 14.24
CA ALA A 81 12.67 0.84 15.61
C ALA A 81 11.91 0.00 16.65
N GLY A 82 11.09 -0.97 16.22
CA GLY A 82 10.19 -1.69 17.11
C GLY A 82 9.18 -0.80 17.83
N LYS A 83 8.92 0.40 17.27
CA LYS A 83 8.01 1.41 17.82
C LYS A 83 6.64 1.41 17.13
N LEU A 84 6.34 0.34 16.39
CA LEU A 84 5.05 0.21 15.75
C LEU A 84 3.95 0.14 16.81
N GLN A 85 3.22 1.24 16.97
CA GLN A 85 2.05 1.27 17.84
C GLN A 85 0.89 0.61 17.12
N MET A 86 0.37 -0.45 17.75
CA MET A 86 -0.78 -1.19 17.26
C MET A 86 -2.02 -0.77 18.04
N MET A 87 -3.11 -0.49 17.34
CA MET A 87 -4.41 -0.17 17.94
C MET A 87 -5.47 -1.18 17.48
N PRO A 88 -5.38 -2.45 17.91
CA PRO A 88 -6.27 -3.49 17.42
C PRO A 88 -7.70 -3.28 17.94
N LYS A 89 -8.66 -3.51 17.07
CA LYS A 89 -10.10 -3.48 17.36
C LYS A 89 -10.82 -4.56 16.59
N ILE A 90 -12.00 -4.92 17.07
CA ILE A 90 -12.86 -5.87 16.36
C ILE A 90 -13.31 -5.24 15.05
N THR A 91 -12.95 -5.84 13.94
CA THR A 91 -13.15 -5.32 12.59
C THR A 91 -13.75 -6.40 11.69
N LYS A 92 -14.71 -6.04 10.85
CA LYS A 92 -15.24 -6.95 9.84
C LYS A 92 -14.34 -6.92 8.60
N PRO A 93 -13.96 -8.08 8.03
CA PRO A 93 -13.17 -8.15 6.81
C PRO A 93 -13.73 -7.33 5.65
N ILE A 94 -15.04 -7.32 5.50
CA ILE A 94 -15.71 -6.58 4.41
C ILE A 94 -15.49 -5.07 4.51
N GLU A 95 -15.44 -4.50 5.72
CA GLU A 95 -15.19 -3.07 5.91
C GLU A 95 -13.78 -2.67 5.42
N LEU A 96 -12.79 -3.57 5.57
CA LEU A 96 -11.43 -3.39 5.07
C LEU A 96 -11.38 -3.45 3.53
N ILE A 97 -12.11 -4.39 2.94
CA ILE A 97 -12.23 -4.54 1.48
C ILE A 97 -12.89 -3.31 0.87
N GLU A 98 -14.03 -2.87 1.40
CA GLU A 98 -14.75 -1.69 0.91
C GLU A 98 -13.88 -0.43 0.99
N TYR A 99 -13.11 -0.27 2.07
CA TYR A 99 -12.17 0.83 2.21
C TYR A 99 -11.10 0.80 1.10
N ALA A 100 -10.47 -0.36 0.86
CA ALA A 100 -9.44 -0.52 -0.15
C ALA A 100 -9.97 -0.25 -1.56
N ILE A 101 -11.18 -0.71 -1.88
CA ILE A 101 -11.84 -0.43 -3.16
C ILE A 101 -12.06 1.07 -3.34
N LYS A 102 -12.67 1.73 -2.35
CA LYS A 102 -12.94 3.16 -2.40
C LYS A 102 -11.67 3.98 -2.60
N ALA A 103 -10.58 3.59 -1.92
CA ALA A 103 -9.28 4.26 -2.02
C ALA A 103 -8.63 4.11 -3.41
N ASN A 104 -8.94 3.03 -4.14
CA ASN A 104 -8.33 2.73 -5.44
C ASN A 104 -9.27 2.97 -6.64
N GLN A 105 -10.53 3.35 -6.43
CA GLN A 105 -11.53 3.47 -7.52
C GLN A 105 -11.07 4.42 -8.62
N VAL A 106 -10.60 5.61 -8.27
CA VAL A 106 -10.11 6.61 -9.24
C VAL A 106 -8.95 6.07 -10.08
N GLN A 107 -8.07 5.28 -9.46
CA GLN A 107 -6.95 4.66 -10.17
C GLN A 107 -7.43 3.54 -11.09
N ALA A 108 -8.36 2.72 -10.64
CA ALA A 108 -8.96 1.66 -11.46
C ALA A 108 -9.66 2.24 -12.69
N ASP A 109 -10.45 3.30 -12.50
CA ASP A 109 -11.13 4.00 -13.60
C ASP A 109 -10.13 4.58 -14.61
N LYS A 110 -9.02 5.18 -14.12
CA LYS A 110 -7.97 5.75 -14.98
C LYS A 110 -7.31 4.70 -15.89
N PHE A 111 -7.19 3.47 -15.43
CA PHE A 111 -6.59 2.34 -16.18
C PHE A 111 -7.64 1.42 -16.83
N ASN A 112 -8.93 1.76 -16.74
CA ASN A 112 -10.04 0.92 -17.19
C ASN A 112 -9.99 -0.50 -16.59
N ILE A 113 -9.67 -0.62 -15.30
CA ILE A 113 -9.63 -1.88 -14.59
C ILE A 113 -10.92 -2.09 -13.84
N GLN A 114 -11.57 -3.23 -14.07
CA GLN A 114 -12.75 -3.65 -13.31
C GLN A 114 -12.32 -4.28 -11.98
N ILE A 115 -12.83 -3.76 -10.86
CA ILE A 115 -12.65 -4.37 -9.55
C ILE A 115 -13.84 -5.29 -9.29
N GLU A 116 -13.59 -6.58 -9.18
CA GLU A 116 -14.58 -7.60 -8.81
C GLU A 116 -14.41 -7.96 -7.34
N VAL A 117 -15.53 -8.07 -6.61
CA VAL A 117 -15.52 -8.44 -5.19
C VAL A 117 -16.07 -9.85 -5.03
N GLU A 118 -15.29 -10.74 -4.48
CA GLU A 118 -15.74 -12.05 -4.08
C GLU A 118 -16.16 -12.02 -2.61
N TYR A 119 -17.47 -12.00 -2.39
CA TYR A 119 -18.05 -12.09 -1.05
C TYR A 119 -18.10 -13.55 -0.62
N PRO A 120 -17.78 -13.85 0.65
CA PRO A 120 -17.92 -15.20 1.17
C PRO A 120 -19.39 -15.64 1.12
N GLU A 121 -19.63 -16.90 0.73
CA GLU A 121 -20.98 -17.48 0.70
C GLU A 121 -21.57 -17.58 2.10
N GLU A 122 -20.72 -17.85 3.10
CA GLU A 122 -21.11 -17.93 4.51
C GLU A 122 -20.62 -16.71 5.28
N LYS A 123 -21.27 -16.43 6.41
CA LYS A 123 -20.86 -15.36 7.31
C LYS A 123 -19.52 -15.70 7.95
N ILE A 124 -18.50 -14.93 7.59
CA ILE A 124 -17.16 -15.05 8.20
C ILE A 124 -17.06 -14.30 9.53
N GLY A 125 -16.08 -14.70 10.34
CA GLY A 125 -15.76 -14.11 11.63
C GLY A 125 -15.30 -12.66 11.53
N LYS A 126 -15.01 -12.09 12.69
CA LYS A 126 -14.40 -10.78 12.81
C LYS A 126 -12.91 -10.94 13.14
N LEU A 127 -12.12 -9.99 12.71
CA LEU A 127 -10.69 -9.91 13.02
C LEU A 127 -10.45 -8.98 14.21
N PHE A 128 -9.50 -9.32 15.07
CA PHE A 128 -8.99 -8.41 16.08
C PHE A 128 -7.67 -7.80 15.58
N VAL A 129 -7.78 -6.70 14.86
CA VAL A 129 -6.65 -6.09 14.11
C VAL A 129 -6.66 -4.57 14.20
N ASP A 130 -5.52 -3.96 13.99
CA ASP A 130 -5.43 -2.55 13.66
C ASP A 130 -5.98 -2.33 12.25
N SER A 131 -7.22 -1.85 12.21
CA SER A 131 -7.96 -1.71 10.94
C SER A 131 -7.31 -0.73 9.97
N GLU A 132 -6.59 0.29 10.44
CA GLU A 132 -5.90 1.26 9.59
C GLU A 132 -4.72 0.60 8.88
N LYS A 133 -3.93 -0.19 9.61
CA LYS A 133 -2.78 -0.91 9.03
C LYS A 133 -3.19 -1.99 8.05
N ILE A 134 -4.20 -2.81 8.39
CA ILE A 134 -4.67 -3.85 7.46
C ILE A 134 -5.39 -3.24 6.25
N ALA A 135 -6.17 -2.16 6.42
CA ALA A 135 -6.74 -1.42 5.31
C ALA A 135 -5.65 -0.83 4.39
N TRP A 136 -4.56 -0.31 4.97
CA TRP A 136 -3.40 0.16 4.20
C TRP A 136 -2.75 -0.97 3.41
N VAL A 137 -2.59 -2.16 4.01
CA VAL A 137 -2.06 -3.36 3.32
C VAL A 137 -2.93 -3.71 2.12
N LEU A 138 -4.25 -3.83 2.30
CA LEU A 138 -5.18 -4.15 1.21
C LEU A 138 -5.17 -3.08 0.12
N THR A 139 -5.12 -1.80 0.50
CA THR A 139 -5.01 -0.68 -0.44
C THR A 139 -3.74 -0.78 -1.28
N ASN A 140 -2.60 -1.10 -0.66
CA ASN A 140 -1.33 -1.28 -1.37
C ASN A 140 -1.36 -2.49 -2.31
N LEU A 141 -1.89 -3.64 -1.87
CA LEU A 141 -2.03 -4.83 -2.71
C LEU A 141 -2.95 -4.57 -3.91
N LEU A 142 -4.09 -3.91 -3.69
CA LEU A 142 -5.04 -3.57 -4.75
C LEU A 142 -4.46 -2.55 -5.73
N SER A 143 -3.75 -1.52 -5.24
CA SER A 143 -3.02 -0.57 -6.09
C SER A 143 -1.99 -1.27 -6.98
N ASN A 144 -1.24 -2.22 -6.42
CA ASN A 144 -0.29 -3.03 -7.18
C ASN A 144 -1.01 -3.88 -8.23
N ALA A 145 -2.09 -4.57 -7.86
CA ALA A 145 -2.87 -5.37 -8.79
C ALA A 145 -3.38 -4.54 -9.98
N ILE A 146 -3.87 -3.33 -9.75
CA ILE A 146 -4.31 -2.40 -10.80
C ILE A 146 -3.13 -1.99 -11.69
N ARG A 147 -1.99 -1.61 -11.11
CA ARG A 147 -0.81 -1.14 -11.88
C ARG A 147 -0.15 -2.23 -12.73
N TYR A 148 -0.22 -3.48 -12.29
CA TYR A 148 0.40 -4.63 -12.98
C TYR A 148 -0.57 -5.40 -13.86
N SER A 149 -1.87 -5.11 -13.79
CA SER A 149 -2.88 -5.65 -14.70
C SER A 149 -2.68 -5.17 -16.13
N ARG A 150 -3.27 -5.90 -17.06
CA ARG A 150 -3.38 -5.46 -18.45
C ARG A 150 -4.43 -4.36 -18.55
N GLU A 151 -4.25 -3.44 -19.46
CA GLU A 151 -5.25 -2.41 -19.77
C GLU A 151 -6.60 -3.05 -20.12
N ASN A 152 -7.70 -2.45 -19.65
CA ASN A 152 -9.05 -3.01 -19.75
C ASN A 152 -9.21 -4.40 -19.10
N GLY A 153 -8.36 -4.70 -18.12
CA GLY A 153 -8.38 -5.95 -17.38
C GLY A 153 -9.29 -5.92 -16.17
N ARG A 154 -9.13 -6.94 -15.33
CA ARG A 154 -9.84 -7.01 -14.05
C ARG A 154 -8.89 -7.36 -12.92
N VAL A 155 -9.29 -7.02 -11.72
CA VAL A 155 -8.69 -7.47 -10.46
C VAL A 155 -9.79 -8.00 -9.55
N VAL A 156 -9.48 -9.00 -8.76
CA VAL A 156 -10.42 -9.59 -7.79
C VAL A 156 -9.90 -9.28 -6.39
N ILE A 157 -10.79 -8.88 -5.50
CA ILE A 157 -10.52 -8.74 -4.07
C ILE A 157 -11.59 -9.50 -3.30
N GLY A 158 -11.19 -10.25 -2.29
CA GLY A 158 -12.15 -11.05 -1.55
C GLY A 158 -11.67 -11.48 -0.18
N ALA A 159 -12.56 -12.18 0.53
CA ALA A 159 -12.29 -12.79 1.81
C ALA A 159 -12.93 -14.17 1.88
N GLN A 160 -12.24 -15.10 2.54
CA GLN A 160 -12.78 -16.43 2.88
C GLN A 160 -12.31 -16.83 4.27
N GLN A 161 -13.01 -17.76 4.88
CA GLN A 161 -12.63 -18.32 6.18
C GLN A 161 -12.43 -19.81 6.07
N GLU A 162 -11.30 -20.28 6.61
CA GLU A 162 -10.98 -21.69 6.74
C GLU A 162 -10.60 -21.96 8.20
N GLY A 163 -11.49 -22.64 8.92
CA GLY A 163 -11.34 -22.89 10.36
C GLY A 163 -11.28 -21.59 11.19
N ASP A 164 -10.19 -21.39 11.91
CA ASP A 164 -9.93 -20.20 12.73
C ASP A 164 -9.13 -19.11 11.97
N GLN A 165 -8.90 -19.29 10.67
CA GLN A 165 -8.19 -18.34 9.85
C GLN A 165 -9.11 -17.66 8.85
N ILE A 166 -8.91 -16.36 8.69
CA ILE A 166 -9.54 -15.55 7.66
C ILE A 166 -8.45 -15.16 6.65
N GLU A 167 -8.70 -15.50 5.40
CA GLU A 167 -7.91 -15.06 4.27
C GLU A 167 -8.53 -13.82 3.65
N LEU A 168 -7.71 -12.76 3.47
CA LEU A 168 -8.02 -11.62 2.62
C LEU A 168 -7.09 -11.71 1.41
N TYR A 169 -7.61 -11.56 0.21
CA TYR A 169 -6.79 -11.72 -0.98
C TYR A 169 -7.08 -10.68 -2.05
N VAL A 170 -6.06 -10.42 -2.85
CA VAL A 170 -6.13 -9.59 -4.06
C VAL A 170 -5.46 -10.34 -5.18
N GLN A 171 -6.16 -10.47 -6.31
CA GLN A 171 -5.70 -11.19 -7.49
C GLN A 171 -5.72 -10.29 -8.72
N ASP A 172 -4.60 -10.23 -9.45
CA ASP A 172 -4.50 -9.66 -10.77
C ASP A 172 -4.35 -10.75 -11.84
N PHE A 173 -4.65 -10.40 -13.08
CA PHE A 173 -4.48 -11.26 -14.26
C PHE A 173 -3.47 -10.65 -15.24
N GLY A 174 -2.44 -10.02 -14.68
CA GLY A 174 -1.38 -9.36 -15.40
C GLY A 174 -0.29 -10.31 -15.88
N LYS A 175 0.94 -9.79 -15.90
CA LYS A 175 2.10 -10.56 -16.39
C LYS A 175 2.65 -11.59 -15.40
N GLY A 176 2.19 -11.57 -14.17
CA GLY A 176 2.70 -12.44 -13.12
C GLY A 176 4.15 -12.13 -12.70
N ILE A 177 4.66 -12.92 -11.78
CA ILE A 177 5.97 -12.78 -11.16
C ILE A 177 6.75 -14.08 -11.37
N ASP A 178 7.99 -13.97 -11.81
CA ASP A 178 8.89 -15.13 -11.94
C ASP A 178 9.10 -15.78 -10.55
N PRO A 179 8.99 -17.10 -10.41
CA PRO A 179 9.18 -17.80 -9.14
C PRO A 179 10.46 -17.45 -8.38
N ARG A 180 11.53 -17.09 -9.11
CA ARG A 180 12.80 -16.65 -8.52
C ARG A 180 12.66 -15.41 -7.64
N TYR A 181 11.63 -14.60 -7.85
CA TYR A 181 11.41 -13.35 -7.14
C TYR A 181 10.31 -13.41 -6.08
N HIS A 182 9.61 -14.55 -5.90
CA HIS A 182 8.49 -14.66 -4.96
C HIS A 182 8.88 -14.34 -3.51
N GLN A 183 10.12 -14.60 -3.12
CA GLN A 183 10.62 -14.20 -1.81
C GLN A 183 11.13 -12.76 -1.82
N SER A 184 11.91 -12.40 -2.84
CA SER A 184 12.57 -11.09 -2.91
C SER A 184 11.62 -9.91 -3.12
N ILE A 185 10.39 -10.13 -3.64
CA ILE A 185 9.41 -9.03 -3.76
C ILE A 185 8.99 -8.44 -2.42
N PHE A 186 9.23 -9.12 -1.31
CA PHE A 186 9.00 -8.64 0.05
C PHE A 186 10.24 -8.00 0.68
N ASP A 187 11.40 -8.01 -0.02
CA ASP A 187 12.59 -7.33 0.43
C ASP A 187 12.46 -5.82 0.21
N ARG A 188 13.05 -5.03 1.09
CA ARG A 188 13.02 -3.57 1.02
C ARG A 188 13.74 -3.07 -0.23
N TYR A 189 13.14 -2.09 -0.90
CA TYR A 189 13.65 -1.48 -2.13
C TYR A 189 13.76 -2.45 -3.33
N PHE A 190 13.33 -3.70 -3.17
CA PHE A 190 13.37 -4.65 -4.26
C PHE A 190 12.29 -4.35 -5.32
N ARG A 191 12.67 -4.47 -6.55
CA ARG A 191 11.80 -4.36 -7.72
C ARG A 191 12.19 -5.40 -8.75
N VAL A 192 11.20 -6.08 -9.33
CA VAL A 192 11.47 -7.06 -10.39
C VAL A 192 12.20 -6.37 -11.53
N PRO A 193 13.39 -6.88 -11.96
CA PRO A 193 14.17 -6.29 -13.05
C PRO A 193 13.34 -6.15 -14.32
N GLY A 194 13.52 -5.03 -15.03
CA GLY A 194 12.80 -4.75 -16.29
C GLY A 194 11.37 -4.27 -16.12
N THR A 195 10.87 -4.06 -14.88
CA THR A 195 9.57 -3.43 -14.69
C THR A 195 9.61 -1.93 -14.99
N LYS A 196 8.64 -1.46 -15.81
CA LYS A 196 8.46 -0.04 -16.11
C LYS A 196 7.53 0.66 -15.09
N VAL A 197 6.81 -0.11 -14.28
CA VAL A 197 5.91 0.42 -13.26
C VAL A 197 6.74 1.12 -12.18
N GLN A 198 6.46 2.40 -11.94
CA GLN A 198 7.17 3.18 -10.94
C GLN A 198 6.73 2.80 -9.52
N GLY A 199 7.66 2.79 -8.57
CA GLY A 199 7.39 2.49 -7.15
C GLY A 199 8.66 2.61 -6.31
N SER A 200 8.49 2.77 -4.99
CA SER A 200 9.57 2.84 -3.99
C SER A 200 10.25 1.49 -3.74
N GLY A 201 9.51 0.38 -3.94
CA GLY A 201 9.92 -0.96 -3.50
C GLY A 201 9.76 -1.20 -2.01
N LEU A 202 9.00 -0.35 -1.30
CA LEU A 202 8.75 -0.46 0.14
C LEU A 202 7.36 -1.03 0.46
N GLY A 203 6.38 -0.84 -0.41
CA GLY A 203 4.99 -1.17 -0.10
C GLY A 203 4.77 -2.62 0.32
N LEU A 204 5.33 -3.60 -0.40
CA LEU A 204 5.17 -5.03 -0.07
C LEU A 204 5.92 -5.43 1.20
N SER A 205 7.11 -4.89 1.45
CA SER A 205 7.86 -5.16 2.69
C SER A 205 7.12 -4.61 3.91
N ILE A 206 6.62 -3.38 3.85
CA ILE A 206 5.80 -2.79 4.93
C ILE A 206 4.49 -3.56 5.11
N SER A 207 3.86 -4.00 4.01
CA SER A 207 2.66 -4.84 4.08
C SER A 207 2.93 -6.13 4.84
N LYS A 208 4.05 -6.79 4.57
CA LYS A 208 4.48 -8.00 5.28
C LYS A 208 4.73 -7.71 6.75
N ASP A 209 5.49 -6.66 7.08
CA ASP A 209 5.76 -6.25 8.45
C ASP A 209 4.46 -5.99 9.24
N PHE A 210 3.47 -5.31 8.64
CA PHE A 210 2.18 -5.06 9.29
C PHE A 210 1.38 -6.33 9.52
N VAL A 211 1.33 -7.24 8.55
CA VAL A 211 0.62 -8.52 8.70
C VAL A 211 1.29 -9.40 9.76
N GLU A 212 2.62 -9.49 9.76
CA GLU A 212 3.39 -10.23 10.76
C GLU A 212 3.23 -9.64 12.18
N ALA A 213 3.13 -8.33 12.32
CA ALA A 213 2.83 -7.66 13.61
C ALA A 213 1.44 -8.02 14.16
N HIS A 214 0.53 -8.51 13.32
CA HIS A 214 -0.78 -9.06 13.73
C HIS A 214 -0.74 -10.59 13.95
N GLY A 215 0.44 -11.21 13.89
CA GLY A 215 0.58 -12.67 13.98
C GLY A 215 0.10 -13.41 12.73
N GLY A 216 -0.08 -12.70 11.63
CA GLY A 216 -0.52 -13.26 10.36
C GLY A 216 0.62 -13.54 9.38
N THR A 217 0.26 -13.95 8.17
CA THR A 217 1.20 -14.18 7.07
C THR A 217 0.73 -13.52 5.79
N LEU A 218 1.67 -12.98 5.01
CA LEU A 218 1.45 -12.46 3.67
C LEU A 218 2.23 -13.31 2.67
N THR A 219 1.53 -13.91 1.72
CA THR A 219 2.11 -14.77 0.69
C THR A 219 1.70 -14.35 -0.71
N VAL A 220 2.40 -14.87 -1.72
CA VAL A 220 2.09 -14.68 -3.14
C VAL A 220 2.02 -16.02 -3.85
N GLU A 221 1.01 -16.16 -4.69
CA GLU A 221 0.86 -17.23 -5.68
C GLU A 221 0.88 -16.56 -7.04
N SER A 222 1.86 -16.88 -7.88
CA SER A 222 2.00 -16.19 -9.16
C SER A 222 2.68 -17.07 -10.20
N GLU A 223 2.25 -16.91 -11.44
CA GLU A 223 2.84 -17.56 -12.60
C GLU A 223 2.98 -16.55 -13.74
N LEU A 224 4.11 -16.58 -14.42
CA LEU A 224 4.37 -15.70 -15.56
C LEU A 224 3.27 -15.85 -16.63
N GLY A 225 2.70 -14.72 -17.02
CA GLY A 225 1.62 -14.63 -18.02
C GLY A 225 0.22 -14.89 -17.49
N LYS A 226 0.04 -15.35 -16.23
CA LYS A 226 -1.27 -15.65 -15.63
C LYS A 226 -1.72 -14.63 -14.58
N GLY A 227 -0.77 -13.87 -14.01
CA GLY A 227 -1.05 -12.89 -12.95
C GLY A 227 -0.55 -13.33 -11.59
N SER A 228 -1.00 -12.62 -10.55
CA SER A 228 -0.56 -12.85 -9.17
C SER A 228 -1.72 -12.77 -8.20
N ARG A 229 -1.72 -13.62 -7.19
CA ARG A 229 -2.65 -13.61 -6.06
C ARG A 229 -1.85 -13.41 -4.78
N PHE A 230 -2.09 -12.29 -4.11
CA PHE A 230 -1.54 -12.01 -2.78
C PHE A 230 -2.56 -12.39 -1.72
N VAL A 231 -2.14 -13.13 -0.71
CA VAL A 231 -3.01 -13.68 0.34
C VAL A 231 -2.49 -13.28 1.71
N ILE A 232 -3.35 -12.62 2.48
CA ILE A 232 -3.15 -12.29 3.89
C ILE A 232 -3.92 -13.31 4.71
N ARG A 233 -3.25 -14.03 5.62
CA ARG A 233 -3.89 -14.92 6.59
C ARG A 233 -3.82 -14.32 7.98
N LEU A 234 -4.97 -14.19 8.63
CA LEU A 234 -5.11 -13.65 9.97
C LEU A 234 -6.02 -14.57 10.79
N ARG A 235 -5.80 -14.59 12.09
CA ARG A 235 -6.66 -15.36 13.00
C ARG A 235 -7.98 -14.64 13.24
N ALA A 236 -9.08 -15.42 13.23
CA ALA A 236 -10.44 -14.94 13.49
C ALA A 236 -10.67 -14.56 14.96
#